data_fea31a7c1c562d9f5051ddf721a67eb1
#
_entry.id   fea31a7c1c562d9f5051ddf721a67eb1
#
_cell.length_a   1.000
_cell.length_b   1.000
_cell.length_c   1.000
_cell.angle_alpha   90.00
_cell.angle_beta   90.00
_cell.angle_gamma   90.00
#
_symmetry.space_group_name_H-M   'P 1'
#
loop_
_entity.id
_entity.type
_entity.pdbx_description
1 polymer ?
#
loop_
_entity_poly.entity_id
_entity_poly.type
_entity_poly.pdbx_seq_one_letter_code
_entity_poly.pdbx_strand_id
1 'polypeptide(L)'
;MKEAIPGAGLHTVLRSLVATLPTPDRWKVGIYVALSLASALAGALAAILLVPLVQPDARLPFEGRWFHASMSMGWRTTAFTGVTLAFALLRWQASCLGARLVGRYGMRLRRQVHARLIAAEIGPLAASSAEIANVLTYNVEIVVQGFSALQQLLVAGVTAMVSLSLAFWVSPPLLLVAPPLAVLALLASRFYGREQIEVGHRYVADMTRLFWHSEDFPRRLRHVRSFGREDVERGSYGEVSSDLARGYARQLELIASGRLILELLAVGGIALLFVLAQRWHGIDQGALIAVCLLLGRLLPYLVSTRQSVQQMRSAAPAFELWQRYMHLPTSHAPPAATARPAIPDAGIHLRRIHVAPPIPGIELGDLVLRPGELVLVQGDSGIGKSSLVDVLAGMARPVVFDACVGGHAIDYDAYRAYVHHGAYVSQSVRPWQATVRDCLRWAAPSGTDGQFREVLREVGLDKHLDTALHDASSRLSGGELQRLLLAQVILREPAVAVLDEATGALDAASELAVLSAMKRRLPRSLLIVVSHREGVGALADRCVTVGPAIRSIVPSHAGA
;
A
#
# COMPACT_ATOMS: atom_id res chain seq x y z
N MET A 1 -18.19 -10.89 -6.92
CA MET A 1 -17.02 -10.94 -7.83
C MET A 1 -17.56 -10.92 -9.26
N LYS A 2 -17.68 -9.74 -9.86
CA LYS A 2 -17.86 -9.45 -11.29
C LYS A 2 -18.12 -7.97 -11.42
N GLU A 3 -17.10 -7.28 -11.88
CA GLU A 3 -17.15 -6.29 -12.94
C GLU A 3 -15.73 -5.73 -13.05
N ALA A 4 -14.93 -6.41 -13.88
CA ALA A 4 -13.69 -5.85 -14.39
C ALA A 4 -14.11 -4.72 -15.34
N ILE A 5 -13.89 -3.48 -14.94
CA ILE A 5 -13.99 -2.34 -15.83
C ILE A 5 -12.99 -2.55 -16.97
N PRO A 6 -13.41 -2.59 -18.24
CA PRO A 6 -12.52 -2.88 -19.34
C PRO A 6 -11.49 -1.76 -19.46
N GLY A 7 -10.23 -2.11 -19.22
CA GLY A 7 -9.02 -1.39 -19.63
C GLY A 7 -9.04 0.12 -19.43
N ALA A 8 -8.71 0.59 -18.23
CA ALA A 8 -8.38 1.99 -18.06
C ALA A 8 -7.25 2.34 -19.05
N GLY A 9 -7.53 3.18 -20.02
CA GLY A 9 -6.57 3.56 -21.06
C GLY A 9 -5.31 4.15 -20.41
N LEU A 10 -4.15 3.97 -21.02
CA LEU A 10 -2.86 4.52 -20.57
C LEU A 10 -2.97 5.99 -20.14
N HIS A 11 -3.84 6.74 -20.81
CA HIS A 11 -4.15 8.15 -20.51
C HIS A 11 -4.81 8.32 -19.12
N THR A 12 -5.68 7.41 -18.71
CA THR A 12 -6.34 7.45 -17.39
C THR A 12 -5.33 7.20 -16.28
N VAL A 13 -4.45 6.21 -16.47
CA VAL A 13 -3.36 5.91 -15.52
C VAL A 13 -2.39 7.08 -15.41
N LEU A 14 -1.99 7.68 -16.53
CA LEU A 14 -1.15 8.88 -16.57
C LEU A 14 -1.77 10.03 -15.79
N ARG A 15 -3.03 10.33 -16.07
CA ARG A 15 -3.76 11.42 -15.40
C ARG A 15 -3.87 11.17 -13.90
N SER A 16 -4.13 9.96 -13.50
CA SER A 16 -4.23 9.56 -12.09
C SER A 16 -2.90 9.67 -11.36
N LEU A 17 -1.81 9.16 -11.95
CA LEU A 17 -0.46 9.27 -11.39
C LEU A 17 -0.02 10.74 -11.24
N VAL A 18 -0.33 11.57 -12.23
CA VAL A 18 -0.01 13.02 -12.17
C VAL A 18 -0.89 13.74 -11.15
N ALA A 19 -2.17 13.38 -11.02
CA ALA A 19 -3.10 13.98 -10.06
C ALA A 19 -2.70 13.69 -8.59
N THR A 20 -2.05 12.55 -8.33
CA THR A 20 -1.55 12.19 -7.00
C THR A 20 -0.23 12.88 -6.62
N LEU A 21 0.41 13.61 -7.57
CA LEU A 21 1.62 14.39 -7.29
C LEU A 21 1.30 15.63 -6.45
N PRO A 22 1.98 15.83 -5.32
CA PRO A 22 1.77 17.00 -4.48
C PRO A 22 2.25 18.28 -5.13
N THR A 23 1.56 19.36 -4.86
CA THR A 23 1.96 20.72 -5.28
C THR A 23 3.41 21.09 -4.93
N PRO A 24 3.95 20.78 -3.72
CA PRO A 24 5.33 21.13 -3.36
C PRO A 24 6.41 20.33 -4.11
N ASP A 25 6.07 19.20 -4.74
CA ASP A 25 7.05 18.41 -5.50
C ASP A 25 6.98 18.68 -7.02
N ARG A 26 5.98 19.42 -7.50
CA ARG A 26 5.83 19.76 -8.94
C ARG A 26 7.01 20.55 -9.48
N TRP A 27 7.56 21.47 -8.69
CA TRP A 27 8.74 22.24 -9.12
C TRP A 27 10.00 21.35 -9.24
N LYS A 28 10.14 20.31 -8.39
CA LYS A 28 11.23 19.33 -8.48
C LYS A 28 11.10 18.45 -9.72
N VAL A 29 9.87 18.12 -10.13
CA VAL A 29 9.63 17.47 -11.42
C VAL A 29 10.05 18.39 -12.57
N GLY A 30 9.77 19.70 -12.47
CA GLY A 30 10.27 20.69 -13.42
C GLY A 30 11.80 20.71 -13.51
N ILE A 31 12.51 20.71 -12.37
CA ILE A 31 13.98 20.61 -12.34
C ILE A 31 14.45 19.29 -12.98
N TYR A 32 13.78 18.17 -12.67
CA TYR A 32 14.10 16.89 -13.26
C TYR A 32 14.00 16.90 -14.79
N VAL A 33 12.94 17.50 -15.32
CA VAL A 33 12.74 17.68 -16.77
C VAL A 33 13.82 18.59 -17.35
N ALA A 34 14.13 19.70 -16.70
CA ALA A 34 15.19 20.63 -17.14
C ALA A 34 16.58 19.97 -17.16
N LEU A 35 16.94 19.22 -16.11
CA LEU A 35 18.18 18.45 -16.05
C LEU A 35 18.21 17.35 -17.14
N SER A 36 17.09 16.68 -17.40
CA SER A 36 16.97 15.68 -18.46
C SER A 36 17.16 16.31 -19.85
N LEU A 37 16.57 17.49 -20.07
CA LEU A 37 16.74 18.25 -21.31
C LEU A 37 18.21 18.70 -21.48
N ALA A 38 18.81 19.28 -20.46
CA ALA A 38 20.21 19.70 -20.49
C ALA A 38 21.15 18.50 -20.74
N SER A 39 20.89 17.36 -20.10
CA SER A 39 21.62 16.11 -20.35
C SER A 39 21.43 15.61 -21.77
N ALA A 40 20.20 15.66 -22.32
CA ALA A 40 19.93 15.25 -23.70
C ALA A 40 20.68 16.11 -24.71
N LEU A 41 20.68 17.44 -24.50
CA LEU A 41 21.42 18.41 -25.32
C LEU A 41 22.93 18.18 -25.24
N ALA A 42 23.49 18.09 -24.04
CA ALA A 42 24.92 17.83 -23.85
C ALA A 42 25.36 16.53 -24.50
N GLY A 43 24.59 15.47 -24.37
CA GLY A 43 24.92 14.21 -24.97
C GLY A 43 24.74 14.18 -26.50
N ALA A 44 23.79 14.93 -27.05
CA ALA A 44 23.66 15.06 -28.51
C ALA A 44 24.81 15.91 -29.08
N LEU A 45 25.22 16.96 -28.38
CA LEU A 45 26.38 17.77 -28.72
C LEU A 45 27.68 16.92 -28.66
N ALA A 46 27.86 16.08 -27.64
CA ALA A 46 28.98 15.16 -27.55
C ALA A 46 29.04 14.20 -28.75
N ALA A 47 27.88 13.66 -29.20
CA ALA A 47 27.82 12.81 -30.40
C ALA A 47 28.27 13.54 -31.69
N ILE A 48 27.88 14.81 -31.83
CA ILE A 48 28.28 15.65 -32.97
C ILE A 48 29.77 16.00 -32.88
N LEU A 49 30.30 16.32 -31.71
CA LEU A 49 31.72 16.65 -31.51
C LEU A 49 32.66 15.44 -31.70
N LEU A 50 32.13 14.23 -31.68
CA LEU A 50 32.90 13.02 -32.00
C LEU A 50 33.24 12.95 -33.47
N VAL A 51 32.41 13.50 -34.38
CA VAL A 51 32.61 13.43 -35.83
C VAL A 51 33.96 14.01 -36.27
N PRO A 52 34.36 15.26 -35.91
CA PRO A 52 35.63 15.82 -36.33
C PRO A 52 36.86 15.20 -35.64
N LEU A 53 36.67 14.36 -34.62
CA LEU A 53 37.73 13.56 -34.01
C LEU A 53 38.01 12.28 -34.82
N VAL A 54 36.96 11.70 -35.44
CA VAL A 54 37.08 10.50 -36.29
C VAL A 54 37.49 10.86 -37.72
N GLN A 55 36.95 11.95 -38.23
CA GLN A 55 37.18 12.42 -39.59
C GLN A 55 37.53 13.91 -39.55
N PRO A 56 38.84 14.26 -39.53
CA PRO A 56 39.33 15.63 -39.41
C PRO A 56 38.87 16.59 -40.51
N ASP A 57 38.62 16.06 -41.71
CA ASP A 57 38.19 16.83 -42.88
C ASP A 57 36.67 17.00 -43.01
N ALA A 58 35.89 16.37 -42.12
CA ALA A 58 34.43 16.52 -42.12
C ALA A 58 34.01 17.95 -41.74
N ARG A 59 33.25 18.59 -42.62
CA ARG A 59 32.67 19.90 -42.37
C ARG A 59 31.45 19.73 -41.45
N LEU A 60 31.51 20.31 -40.26
CA LEU A 60 30.36 20.38 -39.41
C LEU A 60 29.41 21.51 -39.83
N PRO A 61 28.09 21.36 -39.70
CA PRO A 61 27.14 22.42 -40.03
C PRO A 61 27.32 23.71 -39.18
N PHE A 62 28.24 23.70 -38.20
CA PHE A 62 28.59 24.82 -37.32
C PHE A 62 29.85 25.58 -37.69
N GLU A 63 30.64 25.12 -38.69
CA GLU A 63 31.98 25.66 -38.98
C GLU A 63 32.00 27.10 -39.46
N GLY A 64 30.88 27.70 -39.81
CA GLY A 64 30.82 29.11 -40.23
C GLY A 64 30.49 30.13 -39.15
N ARG A 65 30.01 29.73 -37.98
CA ARG A 65 29.49 30.66 -36.96
C ARG A 65 30.16 30.58 -35.58
N TRP A 66 30.59 29.39 -35.14
CA TRP A 66 31.05 29.20 -33.76
C TRP A 66 32.39 28.42 -33.66
N PHE A 67 32.81 27.69 -34.70
CA PHE A 67 34.06 26.93 -34.73
C PHE A 67 34.84 27.24 -36.00
N HIS A 68 36.01 27.84 -35.84
CA HIS A 68 36.92 28.05 -36.99
C HIS A 68 37.63 26.74 -37.33
N ALA A 69 37.77 26.44 -38.63
CA ALA A 69 38.42 25.24 -39.17
C ALA A 69 39.91 25.08 -38.77
N SER A 70 40.49 26.05 -38.09
CA SER A 70 41.87 26.08 -37.59
C SER A 70 42.09 25.56 -36.18
N MET A 71 41.05 25.00 -35.51
CA MET A 71 41.21 24.50 -34.15
C MET A 71 42.15 23.27 -34.10
N SER A 72 43.16 23.31 -33.22
CA SER A 72 44.08 22.20 -32.99
C SER A 72 43.33 20.95 -32.49
N MET A 73 43.84 19.76 -32.86
CA MET A 73 43.27 18.48 -32.40
C MET A 73 43.12 18.42 -30.86
N GLY A 74 44.08 19.03 -30.14
CA GLY A 74 44.01 19.12 -28.68
C GLY A 74 42.78 19.86 -28.17
N TRP A 75 42.38 20.98 -28.78
CA TRP A 75 41.19 21.72 -28.41
C TRP A 75 39.89 20.94 -28.69
N ARG A 76 39.82 20.26 -29.84
CA ARG A 76 38.67 19.39 -30.20
C ARG A 76 38.49 18.27 -29.18
N THR A 77 39.58 17.61 -28.77
CA THR A 77 39.58 16.56 -27.76
C THR A 77 39.13 17.10 -26.39
N THR A 78 39.65 18.26 -25.99
CA THR A 78 39.26 18.90 -24.70
C THR A 78 37.79 19.29 -24.70
N ALA A 79 37.27 19.87 -25.77
CA ALA A 79 35.87 20.22 -25.92
C ALA A 79 34.93 18.99 -25.82
N PHE A 80 35.27 17.91 -26.57
CA PHE A 80 34.54 16.64 -26.51
C PHE A 80 34.54 16.06 -25.10
N THR A 81 35.70 15.99 -24.45
CA THR A 81 35.84 15.45 -23.11
C THR A 81 35.06 16.29 -22.10
N GLY A 82 35.12 17.63 -22.16
CA GLY A 82 34.39 18.53 -21.29
C GLY A 82 32.88 18.38 -21.43
N VAL A 83 32.36 18.30 -22.65
CA VAL A 83 30.93 18.12 -22.92
C VAL A 83 30.46 16.72 -22.49
N THR A 84 31.27 15.69 -22.71
CA THR A 84 30.95 14.32 -22.28
C THR A 84 30.92 14.22 -20.75
N LEU A 85 31.85 14.88 -20.06
CA LEU A 85 31.85 14.95 -18.61
C LEU A 85 30.63 15.71 -18.09
N ALA A 86 30.28 16.84 -18.69
CA ALA A 86 29.08 17.58 -18.35
C ALA A 86 27.81 16.75 -18.57
N PHE A 87 27.73 16.02 -19.69
CA PHE A 87 26.65 15.06 -19.93
C PHE A 87 26.55 14.01 -18.82
N ALA A 88 27.65 13.37 -18.44
CA ALA A 88 27.68 12.36 -17.41
C ALA A 88 27.23 12.91 -16.04
N LEU A 89 27.71 14.10 -15.67
CA LEU A 89 27.32 14.78 -14.42
C LEU A 89 25.84 15.17 -14.39
N LEU A 90 25.33 15.78 -15.47
CA LEU A 90 23.92 16.15 -15.57
C LEU A 90 23.01 14.91 -15.51
N ARG A 91 23.39 13.84 -16.22
CA ARG A 91 22.66 12.57 -16.19
C ARG A 91 22.65 11.96 -14.79
N TRP A 92 23.80 11.96 -14.11
CA TRP A 92 23.89 11.48 -12.73
C TRP A 92 23.00 12.28 -11.78
N GLN A 93 23.04 13.62 -11.84
CA GLN A 93 22.19 14.48 -11.03
C GLN A 93 20.69 14.24 -11.30
N ALA A 94 20.31 14.13 -12.59
CA ALA A 94 18.94 13.82 -12.97
C ALA A 94 18.50 12.45 -12.37
N SER A 95 19.36 11.42 -12.48
CA SER A 95 19.07 10.09 -11.92
C SER A 95 18.91 10.13 -10.39
N CYS A 96 19.79 10.84 -9.68
CA CYS A 96 19.69 11.01 -8.23
C CYS A 96 18.40 11.75 -7.80
N LEU A 97 18.04 12.81 -8.52
CA LEU A 97 16.80 13.54 -8.27
C LEU A 97 15.57 12.65 -8.56
N GLY A 98 15.59 11.91 -9.69
CA GLY A 98 14.55 10.97 -10.06
C GLY A 98 14.34 9.90 -8.98
N ALA A 99 15.40 9.28 -8.50
CA ALA A 99 15.34 8.27 -7.43
C ALA A 99 14.73 8.83 -6.13
N ARG A 100 15.12 10.07 -5.76
CA ARG A 100 14.54 10.74 -4.58
C ARG A 100 13.06 11.05 -4.75
N LEU A 101 12.61 11.41 -5.96
CA LEU A 101 11.20 11.65 -6.26
C LEU A 101 10.40 10.35 -6.16
N VAL A 102 10.90 9.25 -6.72
CA VAL A 102 10.27 7.91 -6.63
C VAL A 102 10.13 7.46 -5.17
N GLY A 103 11.21 7.56 -4.38
CA GLY A 103 11.17 7.20 -2.96
C GLY A 103 10.17 8.01 -2.14
N ARG A 104 10.12 9.34 -2.36
CA ARG A 104 9.12 10.22 -1.70
C ARG A 104 7.70 9.89 -2.10
N TYR A 105 7.47 9.61 -3.38
CA TYR A 105 6.18 9.23 -3.89
C TYR A 105 5.68 7.94 -3.21
N GLY A 106 6.51 6.89 -3.16
CA GLY A 106 6.16 5.64 -2.49
C GLY A 106 5.88 5.80 -0.99
N MET A 107 6.74 6.54 -0.28
CA MET A 107 6.51 6.85 1.14
C MET A 107 5.16 7.55 1.36
N ARG A 108 4.80 8.47 0.49
CA ARG A 108 3.55 9.21 0.58
C ARG A 108 2.33 8.31 0.35
N LEU A 109 2.33 7.49 -0.70
CA LEU A 109 1.23 6.57 -0.98
C LEU A 109 1.00 5.62 0.19
N ARG A 110 2.07 5.06 0.78
CA ARG A 110 1.97 4.20 1.97
C ARG A 110 1.37 4.94 3.15
N ARG A 111 1.83 6.17 3.43
CA ARG A 111 1.26 6.99 4.51
C ARG A 111 -0.21 7.33 4.29
N GLN A 112 -0.60 7.66 3.06
CA GLN A 112 -1.99 7.99 2.74
C GLN A 112 -2.92 6.81 2.94
N VAL A 113 -2.58 5.64 2.39
CA VAL A 113 -3.42 4.44 2.54
C VAL A 113 -3.46 3.97 3.99
N HIS A 114 -2.33 4.01 4.71
CA HIS A 114 -2.28 3.67 6.13
C HIS A 114 -3.16 4.62 6.97
N ALA A 115 -3.05 5.92 6.76
CA ALA A 115 -3.90 6.91 7.44
C ALA A 115 -5.40 6.71 7.11
N ARG A 116 -5.70 6.35 5.85
CA ARG A 116 -7.07 6.06 5.43
C ARG A 116 -7.63 4.81 6.08
N LEU A 117 -6.82 3.73 6.16
CA LEU A 117 -7.20 2.48 6.84
C LEU A 117 -7.49 2.70 8.32
N ILE A 118 -6.69 3.52 9.01
CA ILE A 118 -6.94 3.87 10.42
C ILE A 118 -8.24 4.65 10.58
N ALA A 119 -8.60 5.49 9.62
CA ALA A 119 -9.81 6.30 9.66
C ALA A 119 -11.05 5.60 9.07
N ALA A 120 -10.91 4.44 8.45
CA ALA A 120 -12.00 3.72 7.81
C ALA A 120 -12.92 3.04 8.83
N GLU A 121 -14.17 2.84 8.44
CA GLU A 121 -15.10 2.01 9.22
C GLU A 121 -14.66 0.54 9.22
N ILE A 122 -14.76 -0.14 10.37
CA ILE A 122 -14.24 -1.49 10.57
C ILE A 122 -15.02 -2.52 9.74
N GLY A 123 -16.33 -2.36 9.56
CA GLY A 123 -17.17 -3.32 8.84
C GLY A 123 -16.64 -3.71 7.45
N PRO A 124 -16.30 -2.75 6.57
CA PRO A 124 -15.71 -3.04 5.27
C PRO A 124 -14.28 -3.63 5.32
N LEU A 125 -13.56 -3.41 6.43
CA LEU A 125 -12.18 -3.89 6.61
C LEU A 125 -12.08 -5.32 7.12
N ALA A 126 -13.13 -5.83 7.75
CA ALA A 126 -13.14 -7.16 8.38
C ALA A 126 -12.94 -8.31 7.35
N ALA A 127 -13.06 -8.03 6.06
CA ALA A 127 -13.08 -9.07 5.03
C ALA A 127 -11.71 -9.62 4.63
N SER A 128 -10.57 -8.93 4.88
CA SER A 128 -9.29 -9.41 4.31
C SER A 128 -8.04 -8.75 4.87
N SER A 129 -7.49 -9.30 5.97
CA SER A 129 -6.17 -8.91 6.51
C SER A 129 -5.06 -9.05 5.46
N ALA A 130 -5.09 -10.12 4.65
CA ALA A 130 -4.16 -10.40 3.57
C ALA A 130 -4.20 -9.34 2.46
N GLU A 131 -5.39 -8.89 2.07
CA GLU A 131 -5.54 -7.86 1.05
C GLU A 131 -5.00 -6.51 1.56
N ILE A 132 -5.26 -6.17 2.82
CA ILE A 132 -4.73 -4.95 3.45
C ILE A 132 -3.20 -5.01 3.49
N ALA A 133 -2.61 -6.12 3.93
CA ALA A 133 -1.17 -6.29 3.97
C ALA A 133 -0.56 -6.20 2.56
N ASN A 134 -1.20 -6.80 1.55
CA ASN A 134 -0.80 -6.72 0.15
C ASN A 134 -0.85 -5.27 -0.37
N VAL A 135 -1.92 -4.52 -0.05
CA VAL A 135 -2.05 -3.11 -0.47
C VAL A 135 -0.96 -2.24 0.15
N LEU A 136 -0.66 -2.41 1.44
CA LEU A 136 0.37 -1.64 2.15
C LEU A 136 1.80 -1.93 1.67
N THR A 137 2.04 -3.12 1.12
CA THR A 137 3.38 -3.58 0.71
C THR A 137 3.53 -3.62 -0.80
N TYR A 138 3.04 -4.68 -1.42
CA TYR A 138 3.33 -5.02 -2.81
C TYR A 138 2.60 -4.13 -3.82
N ASN A 139 1.31 -3.85 -3.60
CA ASN A 139 0.55 -3.02 -4.54
C ASN A 139 1.08 -1.59 -4.64
N VAL A 140 1.43 -0.97 -3.51
CA VAL A 140 2.05 0.36 -3.53
C VAL A 140 3.38 0.32 -4.27
N GLU A 141 4.17 -0.77 -4.15
CA GLU A 141 5.43 -0.91 -4.89
C GLU A 141 5.21 -0.95 -6.40
N ILE A 142 4.20 -1.67 -6.89
CA ILE A 142 3.84 -1.70 -8.32
C ILE A 142 3.46 -0.29 -8.82
N VAL A 143 2.68 0.46 -8.04
CA VAL A 143 2.32 1.85 -8.38
C VAL A 143 3.56 2.74 -8.45
N VAL A 144 4.50 2.57 -7.52
CA VAL A 144 5.79 3.30 -7.50
C VAL A 144 6.63 2.96 -8.74
N GLN A 145 6.67 1.69 -9.15
CA GLN A 145 7.32 1.27 -10.40
C GLN A 145 6.66 1.92 -11.62
N GLY A 146 5.32 2.03 -11.65
CA GLY A 146 4.59 2.78 -12.67
C GLY A 146 4.99 4.24 -12.74
N PHE A 147 5.20 4.91 -11.61
CA PHE A 147 5.71 6.28 -11.56
C PHE A 147 7.16 6.39 -12.04
N SER A 148 8.03 5.43 -11.70
CA SER A 148 9.39 5.34 -12.24
C SER A 148 9.39 5.17 -13.76
N ALA A 149 8.50 4.33 -14.29
CA ALA A 149 8.31 4.15 -15.72
C ALA A 149 7.87 5.44 -16.43
N LEU A 150 7.01 6.24 -15.81
CA LEU A 150 6.62 7.56 -16.32
C LEU A 150 7.84 8.50 -16.43
N GLN A 151 8.72 8.51 -15.42
CA GLN A 151 9.96 9.29 -15.47
C GLN A 151 10.87 8.84 -16.62
N GLN A 152 11.01 7.52 -16.82
CA GLN A 152 11.81 6.97 -17.94
C GLN A 152 11.21 7.35 -19.29
N LEU A 153 9.88 7.33 -19.45
CA LEU A 153 9.21 7.80 -20.66
C LEU A 153 9.46 9.28 -20.94
N LEU A 154 9.44 10.12 -19.90
CA LEU A 154 9.79 11.54 -20.03
C LEU A 154 11.22 11.74 -20.54
N VAL A 155 12.19 11.05 -19.94
CA VAL A 155 13.60 11.12 -20.38
C VAL A 155 13.76 10.63 -21.80
N ALA A 156 13.13 9.50 -22.16
CA ALA A 156 13.16 8.96 -23.50
C ALA A 156 12.55 9.93 -24.52
N GLY A 157 11.39 10.51 -24.21
CA GLY A 157 10.73 11.48 -25.07
C GLY A 157 11.56 12.75 -25.30
N VAL A 158 12.11 13.32 -24.22
CA VAL A 158 12.99 14.51 -24.30
C VAL A 158 14.25 14.19 -25.12
N THR A 159 14.88 13.04 -24.87
CA THR A 159 16.09 12.64 -25.62
C THR A 159 15.78 12.39 -27.09
N ALA A 160 14.65 11.75 -27.39
CA ALA A 160 14.21 11.52 -28.76
C ALA A 160 13.95 12.86 -29.49
N MET A 161 13.23 13.77 -28.86
CA MET A 161 12.93 15.08 -29.42
C MET A 161 14.22 15.85 -29.75
N VAL A 162 15.16 15.94 -28.80
CA VAL A 162 16.44 16.62 -28.99
C VAL A 162 17.25 15.97 -30.10
N SER A 163 17.38 14.64 -30.09
CA SER A 163 18.19 13.93 -31.07
C SER A 163 17.61 14.03 -32.50
N LEU A 164 16.28 13.92 -32.65
CA LEU A 164 15.60 14.08 -33.93
C LEU A 164 15.67 15.51 -34.46
N SER A 165 15.48 16.52 -33.58
CA SER A 165 15.62 17.92 -33.97
C SER A 165 17.01 18.26 -34.46
N LEU A 166 18.05 17.76 -33.79
CA LEU A 166 19.44 17.93 -34.21
C LEU A 166 19.75 17.15 -35.47
N ALA A 167 19.27 15.91 -35.62
CA ALA A 167 19.42 15.13 -36.84
C ALA A 167 18.76 15.82 -38.05
N PHE A 168 17.57 16.42 -37.86
CA PHE A 168 16.90 17.23 -38.88
C PHE A 168 17.74 18.45 -39.30
N TRP A 169 18.35 19.10 -38.30
CA TRP A 169 19.17 20.28 -38.57
C TRP A 169 20.49 19.95 -39.26
N VAL A 170 21.10 18.78 -38.96
CA VAL A 170 22.33 18.28 -39.61
C VAL A 170 22.08 17.86 -41.07
N SER A 171 21.03 17.04 -41.29
CA SER A 171 20.71 16.57 -42.65
C SER A 171 19.23 16.16 -42.76
N PRO A 172 18.33 17.07 -43.24
CA PRO A 172 16.92 16.77 -43.43
C PRO A 172 16.65 15.53 -44.31
N PRO A 173 17.39 15.29 -45.43
CA PRO A 173 17.13 14.14 -46.30
C PRO A 173 17.34 12.81 -45.58
N LEU A 174 18.36 12.69 -44.72
CA LEU A 174 18.64 11.45 -43.99
C LEU A 174 17.56 11.10 -42.97
N LEU A 175 16.82 12.11 -42.48
CA LEU A 175 15.75 11.91 -41.52
C LEU A 175 14.49 11.27 -42.13
N LEU A 176 14.33 11.26 -43.47
CA LEU A 176 13.21 10.62 -44.17
C LEU A 176 13.13 9.10 -43.88
N VAL A 177 14.21 8.49 -43.41
CA VAL A 177 14.24 7.08 -43.00
C VAL A 177 13.52 6.86 -41.64
N ALA A 178 13.46 7.86 -40.77
CA ALA A 178 12.93 7.71 -39.44
C ALA A 178 11.38 7.44 -39.38
N PRO A 179 10.50 8.12 -40.17
CA PRO A 179 9.07 7.88 -40.16
C PRO A 179 8.68 6.43 -40.52
N PRO A 180 9.14 5.81 -41.62
CA PRO A 180 8.78 4.44 -41.94
C PRO A 180 9.27 3.44 -40.89
N LEU A 181 10.45 3.65 -40.30
CA LEU A 181 10.93 2.82 -39.20
C LEU A 181 10.10 2.97 -37.95
N ALA A 182 9.65 4.19 -37.61
CA ALA A 182 8.76 4.44 -36.50
C ALA A 182 7.39 3.76 -36.72
N VAL A 183 6.82 3.83 -37.92
CA VAL A 183 5.57 3.13 -38.26
C VAL A 183 5.74 1.62 -38.12
N LEU A 184 6.83 1.07 -38.61
CA LEU A 184 7.11 -0.37 -38.52
C LEU A 184 7.30 -0.82 -37.07
N ALA A 185 7.99 -0.01 -36.25
CA ALA A 185 8.13 -0.26 -34.80
C ALA A 185 6.80 -0.21 -34.07
N LEU A 186 5.90 0.73 -34.42
CA LEU A 186 4.56 0.83 -33.87
C LEU A 186 3.69 -0.38 -34.26
N LEU A 187 3.73 -0.82 -35.52
CA LEU A 187 3.03 -2.01 -35.96
C LEU A 187 3.51 -3.26 -35.24
N ALA A 188 4.83 -3.44 -35.11
CA ALA A 188 5.41 -4.55 -34.37
C ALA A 188 5.00 -4.51 -32.87
N SER A 189 4.97 -3.32 -32.27
CA SER A 189 4.56 -3.16 -30.86
C SER A 189 3.08 -3.52 -30.65
N ARG A 190 2.23 -3.30 -31.65
CA ARG A 190 0.80 -3.60 -31.60
C ARG A 190 0.52 -5.11 -31.63
N PHE A 191 1.36 -5.87 -32.32
CA PHE A 191 1.25 -7.33 -32.41
C PHE A 191 1.41 -8.02 -31.04
N TYR A 192 2.38 -7.58 -30.25
CA TYR A 192 2.67 -8.16 -28.93
C TYR A 192 1.91 -7.45 -27.77
N GLY A 193 1.30 -6.30 -28.03
CA GLY A 193 0.74 -5.45 -26.98
C GLY A 193 -0.45 -6.07 -26.24
N ARG A 194 -1.29 -6.85 -26.93
CA ARG A 194 -2.47 -7.50 -26.32
C ARG A 194 -2.04 -8.65 -25.39
N GLU A 195 -1.14 -9.52 -25.87
CA GLU A 195 -0.63 -10.63 -25.08
C GLU A 195 0.11 -10.15 -23.83
N GLN A 196 0.89 -9.07 -23.95
CA GLN A 196 1.60 -8.49 -22.79
C GLN A 196 0.66 -8.01 -21.68
N ILE A 197 -0.50 -7.44 -22.04
CA ILE A 197 -1.50 -6.99 -21.06
C ILE A 197 -2.08 -8.21 -20.33
N GLU A 198 -2.44 -9.25 -21.06
CA GLU A 198 -3.04 -10.46 -20.50
C GLU A 198 -2.06 -11.20 -19.58
N VAL A 199 -0.81 -11.35 -20.01
CA VAL A 199 0.26 -11.96 -19.20
C VAL A 199 0.51 -11.13 -17.93
N GLY A 200 0.51 -9.79 -18.04
CA GLY A 200 0.65 -8.90 -16.88
C GLY A 200 -0.48 -9.07 -15.86
N HIS A 201 -1.72 -9.16 -16.31
CA HIS A 201 -2.87 -9.39 -15.42
C HIS A 201 -2.80 -10.76 -14.72
N ARG A 202 -2.44 -11.81 -15.46
CA ARG A 202 -2.26 -13.16 -14.90
C ARG A 202 -1.14 -13.16 -13.84
N TYR A 203 -0.01 -12.53 -14.14
CA TYR A 203 1.11 -12.44 -13.19
C TYR A 203 0.71 -11.78 -11.87
N VAL A 204 -0.04 -10.68 -11.90
CA VAL A 204 -0.55 -10.00 -10.69
C VAL A 204 -1.53 -10.90 -9.92
N ALA A 205 -2.40 -11.62 -10.63
CA ALA A 205 -3.34 -12.55 -10.00
C ALA A 205 -2.63 -13.74 -9.33
N ASP A 206 -1.61 -14.33 -10.00
CA ASP A 206 -0.84 -15.45 -9.47
C ASP A 206 0.04 -15.02 -8.28
N MET A 207 0.61 -13.81 -8.33
CA MET A 207 1.31 -13.24 -7.18
C MET A 207 0.39 -13.05 -5.97
N THR A 208 -0.84 -12.60 -6.20
CA THR A 208 -1.85 -12.47 -5.14
C THR A 208 -2.21 -13.84 -4.56
N ARG A 209 -2.37 -14.87 -5.40
CA ARG A 209 -2.61 -16.25 -4.94
C ARG A 209 -1.45 -16.78 -4.10
N LEU A 210 -0.20 -16.55 -4.54
CA LEU A 210 0.98 -16.96 -3.79
C LEU A 210 1.04 -16.28 -2.43
N PHE A 211 0.70 -14.99 -2.38
CA PHE A 211 0.65 -14.23 -1.14
C PHE A 211 -0.38 -14.81 -0.15
N TRP A 212 -1.60 -15.08 -0.61
CA TRP A 212 -2.65 -15.74 0.17
C TRP A 212 -2.20 -17.10 0.71
N HIS A 213 -1.54 -17.89 -0.13
CA HIS A 213 -1.04 -19.21 0.26
C HIS A 213 0.04 -19.12 1.34
N SER A 214 0.87 -18.08 1.27
CA SER A 214 2.02 -17.90 2.17
C SER A 214 1.63 -17.28 3.52
N GLU A 215 0.61 -16.44 3.59
CA GLU A 215 0.22 -15.68 4.80
C GLU A 215 -0.20 -16.63 5.94
N ASP A 216 -1.04 -17.60 5.65
CA ASP A 216 -1.55 -18.54 6.66
C ASP A 216 -0.67 -19.77 6.87
N PHE A 217 0.37 -19.96 6.04
CA PHE A 217 1.24 -21.14 6.10
C PHE A 217 1.85 -21.39 7.49
N PRO A 218 2.41 -20.39 8.21
CA PRO A 218 2.99 -20.63 9.53
C PRO A 218 1.97 -21.13 10.55
N ARG A 219 0.70 -20.73 10.43
CA ARG A 219 -0.38 -21.16 11.35
C ARG A 219 -0.81 -22.58 11.09
N ARG A 220 -0.90 -22.98 9.82
CA ARG A 220 -1.35 -24.32 9.41
C ARG A 220 -0.25 -25.37 9.36
N LEU A 221 1.03 -24.98 9.52
CA LEU A 221 2.16 -25.91 9.43
C LEU A 221 2.05 -27.12 10.38
N ARG A 222 1.63 -26.88 11.64
CA ARG A 222 1.42 -27.96 12.61
C ARG A 222 0.28 -28.88 12.17
N HIS A 223 -0.79 -28.34 11.64
CA HIS A 223 -1.94 -29.09 11.13
C HIS A 223 -1.53 -29.95 9.94
N VAL A 224 -0.83 -29.38 8.96
CA VAL A 224 -0.33 -30.11 7.79
C VAL A 224 0.53 -31.30 8.23
N ARG A 225 1.47 -31.07 9.16
CA ARG A 225 2.34 -32.15 9.68
C ARG A 225 1.60 -33.20 10.48
N SER A 226 0.65 -32.82 11.32
CA SER A 226 -0.11 -33.76 12.15
C SER A 226 -1.00 -34.67 11.32
N PHE A 227 -1.43 -34.26 10.14
CA PHE A 227 -2.24 -35.05 9.20
C PHE A 227 -1.40 -35.78 8.14
N GLY A 228 -0.06 -35.63 8.14
CA GLY A 228 0.83 -36.25 7.15
C GLY A 228 0.53 -35.80 5.72
N ARG A 229 0.14 -34.52 5.54
CA ARG A 229 -0.25 -33.96 4.24
C ARG A 229 0.79 -33.00 3.63
N GLU A 230 2.06 -33.16 4.00
CA GLU A 230 3.17 -32.33 3.52
C GLU A 230 3.31 -32.38 2.01
N ASP A 231 3.09 -33.54 1.39
CA ASP A 231 3.23 -33.68 -0.07
C ASP A 231 2.10 -32.99 -0.82
N VAL A 232 0.87 -32.99 -0.28
CA VAL A 232 -0.26 -32.26 -0.84
C VAL A 232 0.00 -30.76 -0.77
N GLU A 233 0.52 -30.28 0.36
CA GLU A 233 0.85 -28.85 0.54
C GLU A 233 2.00 -28.43 -0.37
N ARG A 234 3.05 -29.26 -0.51
CA ARG A 234 4.14 -29.00 -1.49
C ARG A 234 3.62 -28.96 -2.92
N GLY A 235 2.72 -29.87 -3.28
CA GLY A 235 2.09 -29.89 -4.61
C GLY A 235 1.32 -28.61 -4.88
N SER A 236 0.43 -28.22 -3.97
CA SER A 236 -0.39 -27.02 -4.10
C SER A 236 0.46 -25.73 -4.19
N TYR A 237 1.47 -25.57 -3.32
CA TYR A 237 2.40 -24.45 -3.39
C TYR A 237 3.25 -24.49 -4.67
N GLY A 238 3.67 -25.70 -5.09
CA GLY A 238 4.45 -25.92 -6.30
C GLY A 238 3.67 -25.53 -7.56
N GLU A 239 2.38 -25.83 -7.65
CA GLU A 239 1.50 -25.42 -8.75
C GLU A 239 1.41 -23.88 -8.84
N VAL A 240 1.06 -23.21 -7.75
CA VAL A 240 0.96 -21.74 -7.71
C VAL A 240 2.30 -21.08 -8.06
N SER A 241 3.41 -21.62 -7.51
CA SER A 241 4.75 -21.13 -7.78
C SER A 241 5.16 -21.35 -9.24
N SER A 242 4.80 -22.50 -9.84
CA SER A 242 5.09 -22.80 -11.24
C SER A 242 4.29 -21.92 -12.21
N ASP A 243 3.01 -21.65 -11.89
CA ASP A 243 2.17 -20.73 -12.67
C ASP A 243 2.76 -19.32 -12.69
N LEU A 244 3.16 -18.82 -11.51
CA LEU A 244 3.84 -17.54 -11.38
C LEU A 244 5.15 -17.50 -12.18
N ALA A 245 5.98 -18.56 -12.07
CA ALA A 245 7.25 -18.64 -12.79
C ALA A 245 7.04 -18.67 -14.31
N ARG A 246 6.04 -19.40 -14.81
CA ARG A 246 5.68 -19.41 -16.24
C ARG A 246 5.19 -18.05 -16.72
N GLY A 247 4.35 -17.38 -15.93
CA GLY A 247 3.89 -16.02 -16.24
C GLY A 247 5.04 -15.03 -16.31
N TYR A 248 5.97 -15.09 -15.35
CA TYR A 248 7.16 -14.24 -15.32
C TYR A 248 8.12 -14.52 -16.50
N ALA A 249 8.39 -15.80 -16.78
CA ALA A 249 9.22 -16.19 -17.91
C ALA A 249 8.61 -15.69 -19.23
N ARG A 250 7.30 -15.88 -19.44
CA ARG A 250 6.60 -15.37 -20.63
C ARG A 250 6.67 -13.85 -20.75
N GLN A 251 6.57 -13.13 -19.64
CA GLN A 251 6.77 -11.68 -19.63
C GLN A 251 8.16 -11.27 -20.11
N LEU A 252 9.21 -11.95 -19.61
CA LEU A 252 10.59 -11.70 -20.04
C LEU A 252 10.83 -12.05 -21.52
N GLU A 253 10.26 -13.16 -22.00
CA GLU A 253 10.32 -13.55 -23.42
C GLU A 253 9.69 -12.49 -24.32
N LEU A 254 8.54 -11.96 -23.97
CA LEU A 254 7.88 -10.88 -24.73
C LEU A 254 8.70 -9.59 -24.73
N ILE A 255 9.40 -9.27 -23.64
CA ILE A 255 10.33 -8.14 -23.58
C ILE A 255 11.52 -8.39 -24.51
N ALA A 256 12.13 -9.58 -24.43
CA ALA A 256 13.28 -9.96 -25.26
C ALA A 256 12.94 -9.97 -26.75
N SER A 257 11.80 -10.57 -27.14
CA SER A 257 11.33 -10.58 -28.53
C SER A 257 11.12 -9.17 -29.07
N GLY A 258 10.54 -8.30 -28.24
CA GLY A 258 10.36 -6.91 -28.63
C GLY A 258 11.66 -6.13 -28.79
N ARG A 259 12.66 -6.43 -27.95
CA ARG A 259 13.99 -5.85 -28.09
C ARG A 259 14.67 -6.31 -29.39
N LEU A 260 14.60 -7.61 -29.70
CA LEU A 260 15.14 -8.16 -30.93
C LEU A 260 14.58 -7.43 -32.18
N ILE A 261 13.27 -7.23 -32.23
CA ILE A 261 12.64 -6.53 -33.36
C ILE A 261 13.16 -5.10 -33.49
N LEU A 262 13.26 -4.37 -32.37
CA LEU A 262 13.79 -3.01 -32.41
C LEU A 262 15.26 -2.96 -32.84
N GLU A 263 16.08 -3.92 -32.42
CA GLU A 263 17.48 -4.03 -32.81
C GLU A 263 17.60 -4.35 -34.33
N LEU A 264 16.78 -5.27 -34.85
CA LEU A 264 16.72 -5.57 -36.28
C LEU A 264 16.28 -4.36 -37.11
N LEU A 265 15.28 -3.63 -36.66
CA LEU A 265 14.81 -2.40 -37.30
C LEU A 265 15.89 -1.31 -37.28
N ALA A 266 16.66 -1.20 -36.20
CA ALA A 266 17.75 -0.24 -36.12
C ALA A 266 18.88 -0.59 -37.09
N VAL A 267 19.30 -1.87 -37.16
CA VAL A 267 20.32 -2.34 -38.13
C VAL A 267 19.84 -2.12 -39.57
N GLY A 268 18.58 -2.48 -39.88
CA GLY A 268 17.97 -2.23 -41.18
C GLY A 268 17.89 -0.73 -41.52
N GLY A 269 17.58 0.10 -40.56
CA GLY A 269 17.57 1.55 -40.71
C GLY A 269 18.94 2.15 -41.00
N ILE A 270 19.95 1.72 -40.28
CA ILE A 270 21.35 2.14 -40.52
C ILE A 270 21.80 1.69 -41.91
N ALA A 271 21.52 0.43 -42.28
CA ALA A 271 21.87 -0.07 -43.63
C ALA A 271 21.17 0.74 -44.72
N LEU A 272 19.88 1.06 -44.55
CA LEU A 272 19.12 1.88 -45.47
C LEU A 272 19.70 3.31 -45.61
N LEU A 273 20.12 3.90 -44.47
CA LEU A 273 20.79 5.21 -44.46
C LEU A 273 22.08 5.20 -45.34
N PHE A 274 22.90 4.15 -45.22
CA PHE A 274 24.11 4.02 -46.05
C PHE A 274 23.78 3.87 -47.53
N VAL A 275 22.77 3.08 -47.90
CA VAL A 275 22.33 2.91 -49.30
C VAL A 275 21.80 4.22 -49.88
N LEU A 276 20.98 4.95 -49.11
CA LEU A 276 20.45 6.24 -49.55
C LEU A 276 21.53 7.31 -49.66
N ALA A 277 22.50 7.33 -48.74
CA ALA A 277 23.62 8.25 -48.79
C ALA A 277 24.51 8.04 -50.03
N GLN A 278 24.67 6.78 -50.48
CA GLN A 278 25.40 6.49 -51.73
C GLN A 278 24.63 6.94 -52.99
N ARG A 279 23.30 6.89 -52.94
CA ARG A 279 22.46 7.29 -54.10
C ARG A 279 22.24 8.81 -54.18
N TRP A 280 22.27 9.54 -53.09
CA TRP A 280 22.11 10.99 -53.05
C TRP A 280 23.47 11.70 -53.13
N HIS A 281 23.82 12.16 -54.33
CA HIS A 281 25.03 12.94 -54.59
C HIS A 281 24.92 14.27 -53.80
N GLY A 282 25.84 14.53 -52.86
CA GLY A 282 25.90 15.78 -52.09
C GLY A 282 25.67 15.63 -50.57
N ILE A 283 25.52 14.41 -50.05
CA ILE A 283 25.53 14.19 -48.60
C ILE A 283 26.98 14.09 -48.11
N ASP A 284 27.36 14.98 -47.22
CA ASP A 284 28.68 14.94 -46.57
C ASP A 284 28.82 13.70 -45.67
N GLN A 285 29.96 13.02 -45.71
CA GLN A 285 30.22 11.84 -44.89
C GLN A 285 30.16 12.15 -43.40
N GLY A 286 30.56 13.35 -42.99
CA GLY A 286 30.44 13.83 -41.61
C GLY A 286 28.99 13.93 -41.14
N ALA A 287 28.11 14.42 -42.01
CA ALA A 287 26.67 14.50 -41.73
C ALA A 287 26.05 13.10 -41.56
N LEU A 288 26.46 12.12 -42.42
CA LEU A 288 26.01 10.74 -42.30
C LEU A 288 26.43 10.13 -40.95
N ILE A 289 27.70 10.27 -40.56
CA ILE A 289 28.21 9.76 -39.27
C ILE A 289 27.47 10.42 -38.12
N ALA A 290 27.27 11.75 -38.16
CA ALA A 290 26.55 12.49 -37.13
C ALA A 290 25.11 11.96 -36.95
N VAL A 291 24.36 11.79 -38.04
CA VAL A 291 22.99 11.27 -38.01
C VAL A 291 22.96 9.83 -37.52
N CYS A 292 23.88 8.97 -37.94
CA CYS A 292 24.00 7.58 -37.47
C CYS A 292 24.26 7.54 -35.94
N LEU A 293 25.13 8.40 -35.41
CA LEU A 293 25.41 8.50 -33.98
C LEU A 293 24.19 9.01 -33.18
N LEU A 294 23.50 10.01 -33.70
CA LEU A 294 22.29 10.56 -33.07
C LEU A 294 21.15 9.54 -33.06
N LEU A 295 20.91 8.81 -34.14
CA LEU A 295 19.88 7.78 -34.24
C LEU A 295 20.27 6.53 -33.42
N GLY A 296 21.53 6.10 -33.48
CA GLY A 296 22.05 4.98 -32.68
C GLY A 296 21.87 5.22 -31.16
N ARG A 297 22.01 6.47 -30.73
CA ARG A 297 21.75 6.88 -29.35
C ARG A 297 20.29 6.72 -28.93
N LEU A 298 19.32 6.73 -29.86
CA LEU A 298 17.92 6.56 -29.57
C LEU A 298 17.55 5.11 -29.25
N LEU A 299 18.34 4.14 -29.73
CA LEU A 299 18.01 2.72 -29.60
C LEU A 299 17.74 2.27 -28.14
N PRO A 300 18.59 2.60 -27.14
CA PRO A 300 18.32 2.25 -25.74
C PRO A 300 17.02 2.86 -25.21
N TYR A 301 16.70 4.08 -25.67
CA TYR A 301 15.47 4.77 -25.24
C TYR A 301 14.22 4.19 -25.88
N LEU A 302 14.28 3.71 -27.11
CA LEU A 302 13.17 2.99 -27.76
C LEU A 302 12.86 1.70 -27.02
N VAL A 303 13.89 0.94 -26.63
CA VAL A 303 13.73 -0.28 -25.82
C VAL A 303 13.14 0.05 -24.44
N SER A 304 13.69 1.06 -23.75
CA SER A 304 13.19 1.45 -22.42
C SER A 304 11.76 2.01 -22.47
N THR A 305 11.38 2.72 -23.53
CA THR A 305 10.01 3.23 -23.74
C THR A 305 8.98 2.10 -23.73
N ARG A 306 9.25 1.01 -24.46
CA ARG A 306 8.36 -0.15 -24.48
C ARG A 306 8.20 -0.78 -23.10
N GLN A 307 9.33 -1.00 -22.41
CA GLN A 307 9.35 -1.55 -21.06
C GLN A 307 8.57 -0.63 -20.08
N SER A 308 8.76 0.67 -20.18
CA SER A 308 8.07 1.65 -19.33
C SER A 308 6.57 1.68 -19.59
N VAL A 309 6.12 1.62 -20.84
CA VAL A 309 4.69 1.52 -21.18
C VAL A 309 4.08 0.26 -20.60
N GLN A 310 4.80 -0.86 -20.65
CA GLN A 310 4.34 -2.13 -20.04
C GLN A 310 4.24 -2.01 -18.52
N GLN A 311 5.26 -1.48 -17.85
CA GLN A 311 5.24 -1.25 -16.40
C GLN A 311 4.10 -0.33 -15.98
N MET A 312 3.79 0.70 -16.76
CA MET A 312 2.63 1.57 -16.49
C MET A 312 1.30 0.83 -16.65
N ARG A 313 1.18 -0.05 -17.65
CA ARG A 313 -0.04 -0.86 -17.83
C ARG A 313 -0.23 -1.84 -16.68
N SER A 314 0.83 -2.50 -16.23
CA SER A 314 0.76 -3.41 -15.07
C SER A 314 0.53 -2.68 -13.76
N ALA A 315 0.86 -1.39 -13.67
CA ALA A 315 0.55 -0.57 -12.49
C ALA A 315 -0.94 -0.15 -12.40
N ALA A 316 -1.70 -0.22 -13.50
CA ALA A 316 -3.10 0.20 -13.52
C ALA A 316 -3.98 -0.54 -12.50
N PRO A 317 -4.03 -1.89 -12.46
CA PRO A 317 -4.85 -2.61 -11.49
C PRO A 317 -4.40 -2.37 -10.05
N ALA A 318 -3.09 -2.24 -9.81
CA ALA A 318 -2.58 -1.93 -8.48
C ALA A 318 -3.00 -0.52 -8.02
N PHE A 319 -3.05 0.44 -8.95
CA PHE A 319 -3.52 1.79 -8.68
C PHE A 319 -5.03 1.83 -8.42
N GLU A 320 -5.84 1.07 -9.17
CA GLU A 320 -7.28 0.94 -8.96
C GLU A 320 -7.58 0.35 -7.58
N LEU A 321 -6.83 -0.69 -7.16
CA LEU A 321 -6.95 -1.26 -5.84
C LEU A 321 -6.58 -0.23 -4.76
N TRP A 322 -5.46 0.50 -4.92
CA TRP A 322 -5.07 1.59 -4.03
C TRP A 322 -6.17 2.67 -3.93
N GLN A 323 -6.77 3.07 -5.06
CA GLN A 323 -7.87 4.03 -5.07
C GLN A 323 -9.10 3.51 -4.34
N ARG A 324 -9.45 2.24 -4.49
CA ARG A 324 -10.57 1.61 -3.75
C ARG A 324 -10.39 1.81 -2.24
N TYR A 325 -9.19 1.56 -1.72
CA TYR A 325 -8.88 1.78 -0.31
C TYR A 325 -8.90 3.26 0.08
N MET A 326 -8.51 4.16 -0.81
CA MET A 326 -8.60 5.61 -0.57
C MET A 326 -10.04 6.14 -0.52
N HIS A 327 -11.01 5.43 -1.12
CA HIS A 327 -12.43 5.80 -1.13
C HIS A 327 -13.25 5.04 -0.08
N LEU A 328 -12.64 4.25 0.79
CA LEU A 328 -13.35 3.62 1.90
C LEU A 328 -14.11 4.67 2.71
N PRO A 329 -15.34 4.37 3.16
CA PRO A 329 -16.06 5.26 4.05
C PRO A 329 -15.21 5.49 5.31
N THR A 330 -15.03 6.74 5.68
CA THR A 330 -14.34 7.09 6.93
C THR A 330 -15.36 7.18 8.05
N SER A 331 -15.01 6.55 9.13
CA SER A 331 -15.64 6.86 10.41
C SER A 331 -15.33 8.34 10.69
N HIS A 332 -16.35 9.17 10.66
CA HIS A 332 -16.17 10.56 11.08
C HIS A 332 -15.70 10.51 12.53
N ALA A 333 -14.47 11.02 12.78
CA ALA A 333 -14.08 11.26 14.16
C ALA A 333 -15.14 12.17 14.77
N PRO A 334 -15.67 11.87 15.96
CA PRO A 334 -16.54 12.82 16.63
C PRO A 334 -15.79 14.15 16.68
N PRO A 335 -16.49 15.29 16.56
CA PRO A 335 -15.86 16.60 16.61
C PRO A 335 -14.94 16.63 17.83
N ALA A 336 -13.73 17.20 17.66
CA ALA A 336 -12.74 17.31 18.73
C ALA A 336 -13.35 18.15 19.87
N ALA A 337 -14.17 17.51 20.67
CA ALA A 337 -14.69 18.12 21.88
C ALA A 337 -13.51 18.30 22.81
N THR A 338 -13.21 19.52 23.19
CA THR A 338 -12.18 19.92 24.14
C THR A 338 -12.43 19.30 25.54
N ALA A 339 -13.62 18.77 25.80
CA ALA A 339 -13.97 17.96 26.97
C ALA A 339 -14.67 16.67 26.52
N ARG A 340 -14.12 15.52 26.96
CA ARG A 340 -14.77 14.21 26.77
C ARG A 340 -16.06 14.17 27.57
N PRO A 341 -17.25 13.99 26.97
CA PRO A 341 -18.44 13.80 27.77
C PRO A 341 -18.30 12.47 28.53
N ALA A 342 -18.31 12.53 29.85
CA ALA A 342 -18.39 11.32 30.67
C ALA A 342 -19.81 10.73 30.51
N ILE A 343 -19.91 9.40 30.54
CA ILE A 343 -21.22 8.75 30.60
C ILE A 343 -21.91 9.24 31.86
N PRO A 344 -23.10 9.84 31.78
CA PRO A 344 -23.82 10.32 32.98
C PRO A 344 -24.15 9.17 33.91
N ASP A 345 -24.25 9.43 35.20
CA ASP A 345 -24.63 8.42 36.21
C ASP A 345 -26.02 7.80 35.94
N ALA A 346 -26.92 8.57 35.31
CA ALA A 346 -28.23 8.07 34.86
C ALA A 346 -28.10 7.05 33.72
N GLY A 347 -26.92 7.00 33.04
CA GLY A 347 -26.64 6.10 31.94
C GLY A 347 -27.12 6.59 30.59
N ILE A 348 -26.78 5.82 29.57
CA ILE A 348 -27.25 5.96 28.18
C ILE A 348 -28.31 4.90 27.96
N HIS A 349 -29.53 5.30 27.69
CA HIS A 349 -30.64 4.38 27.42
C HIS A 349 -30.72 4.10 25.92
N LEU A 350 -30.38 2.88 25.54
CA LEU A 350 -30.49 2.35 24.18
C LEU A 350 -31.89 1.74 24.03
N ARG A 351 -32.79 2.46 23.37
CA ARG A 351 -34.19 2.03 23.19
C ARG A 351 -34.30 0.97 22.10
N ARG A 352 -33.59 1.18 20.99
CA ARG A 352 -33.58 0.24 19.86
C ARG A 352 -32.33 0.38 19.07
N ILE A 353 -31.65 -0.75 18.88
CA ILE A 353 -30.50 -0.86 17.98
C ILE A 353 -30.76 -2.04 17.03
N HIS A 354 -30.61 -1.82 15.71
CA HIS A 354 -30.61 -2.88 14.73
C HIS A 354 -29.25 -2.96 14.06
N VAL A 355 -28.60 -4.12 14.12
CA VAL A 355 -27.28 -4.40 13.56
C VAL A 355 -27.38 -5.45 12.48
N ALA A 356 -26.94 -5.14 11.28
CA ALA A 356 -26.81 -6.08 10.16
C ALA A 356 -25.50 -5.77 9.41
N PRO A 357 -24.74 -6.75 8.88
CA PRO A 357 -24.92 -8.20 9.00
C PRO A 357 -24.56 -8.72 10.39
N PRO A 358 -24.91 -10.02 10.73
CA PRO A 358 -25.47 -11.04 9.83
C PRO A 358 -26.96 -10.83 9.52
N ILE A 359 -27.45 -11.40 8.42
CA ILE A 359 -28.88 -11.38 8.06
C ILE A 359 -29.60 -12.54 8.76
N PRO A 360 -30.76 -12.33 9.43
CA PRO A 360 -31.68 -11.16 9.35
C PRO A 360 -31.30 -9.96 10.22
N GLY A 361 -30.20 -9.98 10.95
CA GLY A 361 -29.76 -8.93 11.84
C GLY A 361 -30.07 -9.24 13.31
N ILE A 362 -29.46 -8.42 14.19
CA ILE A 362 -29.69 -8.43 15.62
C ILE A 362 -30.44 -7.18 15.98
N GLU A 363 -31.50 -7.34 16.74
CA GLU A 363 -32.21 -6.24 17.36
C GLU A 363 -31.98 -6.27 18.85
N LEU A 364 -31.50 -5.16 19.38
CA LEU A 364 -31.36 -4.92 20.80
C LEU A 364 -32.27 -3.76 21.20
N GLY A 365 -33.01 -3.90 22.33
CA GLY A 365 -33.80 -2.82 22.84
C GLY A 365 -33.76 -2.76 24.36
N ASP A 366 -34.08 -1.59 24.86
CA ASP A 366 -34.28 -1.32 26.28
C ASP A 366 -33.08 -1.63 27.19
N LEU A 367 -31.88 -1.33 26.71
CA LEU A 367 -30.62 -1.49 27.45
C LEU A 367 -30.16 -0.13 27.98
N VAL A 368 -29.92 -0.04 29.29
CA VAL A 368 -29.30 1.13 29.91
C VAL A 368 -27.86 0.81 30.25
N LEU A 369 -26.93 1.60 29.70
CA LEU A 369 -25.50 1.51 29.92
C LEU A 369 -25.06 2.53 30.97
N ARG A 370 -24.59 2.08 32.14
CA ARG A 370 -24.16 2.98 33.24
C ARG A 370 -22.67 2.86 33.52
N PRO A 371 -22.04 3.92 34.01
CA PRO A 371 -20.66 3.85 34.49
C PRO A 371 -20.53 2.84 35.63
N GLY A 372 -19.43 2.09 35.63
CA GLY A 372 -19.11 1.11 36.66
C GLY A 372 -19.86 -0.22 36.55
N GLU A 373 -20.83 -0.36 35.64
CA GLU A 373 -21.52 -1.64 35.40
C GLU A 373 -20.71 -2.58 34.52
N LEU A 374 -20.82 -3.87 34.78
CA LEU A 374 -20.37 -4.94 33.90
C LEU A 374 -21.60 -5.54 33.19
N VAL A 375 -21.62 -5.37 31.86
CA VAL A 375 -22.66 -5.91 30.97
C VAL A 375 -22.11 -7.14 30.28
N LEU A 376 -22.71 -8.30 30.57
CA LEU A 376 -22.34 -9.56 29.90
C LEU A 376 -23.22 -9.76 28.67
N VAL A 377 -22.57 -9.99 27.52
CA VAL A 377 -23.25 -10.32 26.25
C VAL A 377 -23.07 -11.81 25.97
N GLN A 378 -24.18 -12.54 25.92
CA GLN A 378 -24.22 -13.98 25.65
C GLN A 378 -25.05 -14.31 24.42
N GLY A 379 -24.90 -15.49 23.87
CA GLY A 379 -25.65 -16.01 22.73
C GLY A 379 -24.82 -17.01 21.91
N ASP A 380 -25.45 -17.67 20.96
CA ASP A 380 -24.83 -18.69 20.14
C ASP A 380 -23.66 -18.15 19.29
N SER A 381 -22.71 -19.03 18.94
CA SER A 381 -21.60 -18.66 18.08
C SER A 381 -22.13 -18.28 16.68
N GLY A 382 -21.58 -17.21 16.09
CA GLY A 382 -21.96 -16.75 14.75
C GLY A 382 -23.25 -15.92 14.70
N ILE A 383 -23.99 -15.71 15.80
CA ILE A 383 -25.23 -14.93 15.81
C ILE A 383 -24.99 -13.41 15.58
N GLY A 384 -23.74 -12.94 15.68
CA GLY A 384 -23.36 -11.54 15.45
C GLY A 384 -23.04 -10.75 16.72
N LYS A 385 -22.67 -11.41 17.84
CA LYS A 385 -22.25 -10.74 19.08
C LYS A 385 -21.14 -9.70 18.83
N SER A 386 -20.10 -10.08 18.08
CA SER A 386 -19.00 -9.16 17.74
C SER A 386 -19.50 -7.95 16.95
N SER A 387 -20.43 -8.11 16.02
CA SER A 387 -21.04 -6.98 15.30
C SER A 387 -21.83 -6.05 16.22
N LEU A 388 -22.53 -6.61 17.20
CA LEU A 388 -23.23 -5.81 18.22
C LEU A 388 -22.26 -5.04 19.10
N VAL A 389 -21.21 -5.68 19.61
CA VAL A 389 -20.23 -5.00 20.47
C VAL A 389 -19.38 -4.00 19.72
N ASP A 390 -19.15 -4.18 18.40
CA ASP A 390 -18.54 -3.17 17.54
C ASP A 390 -19.39 -1.89 17.45
N VAL A 391 -20.73 -2.04 17.38
CA VAL A 391 -21.65 -0.90 17.41
C VAL A 391 -21.65 -0.25 18.80
N LEU A 392 -21.68 -1.04 19.88
CA LEU A 392 -21.61 -0.52 21.25
C LEU A 392 -20.28 0.17 21.56
N ALA A 393 -19.19 -0.28 20.95
CA ALA A 393 -17.88 0.38 21.02
C ALA A 393 -17.76 1.65 20.15
N GLY A 394 -18.77 1.98 19.37
CA GLY A 394 -18.73 3.12 18.45
C GLY A 394 -17.90 2.89 17.18
N MET A 395 -17.53 1.65 16.87
CA MET A 395 -16.63 1.28 15.75
C MET A 395 -17.38 0.96 14.46
N ALA A 396 -18.62 0.45 14.55
CA ALA A 396 -19.47 0.14 13.40
C ALA A 396 -20.81 0.85 13.52
N ARG A 397 -21.39 1.29 12.37
CA ARG A 397 -22.70 1.97 12.37
C ARG A 397 -23.84 0.94 12.39
N PRO A 398 -24.86 1.12 13.26
CA PRO A 398 -26.08 0.32 13.22
C PRO A 398 -26.97 0.74 12.04
N VAL A 399 -27.87 -0.15 11.63
CA VAL A 399 -28.91 0.16 10.64
C VAL A 399 -30.00 1.06 11.25
N VAL A 400 -30.37 0.79 12.50
CA VAL A 400 -31.28 1.62 13.29
C VAL A 400 -30.65 1.93 14.64
N PHE A 401 -30.74 3.17 15.07
CA PHE A 401 -30.25 3.62 16.36
C PHE A 401 -31.26 4.59 16.98
N ASP A 402 -31.82 4.21 18.12
CA ASP A 402 -32.66 5.05 18.95
C ASP A 402 -32.16 4.98 20.40
N ALA A 403 -31.64 6.09 20.88
CA ALA A 403 -31.06 6.21 22.21
C ALA A 403 -31.38 7.56 22.84
N CYS A 404 -31.33 7.63 24.16
CA CYS A 404 -31.47 8.89 24.89
C CYS A 404 -30.54 8.96 26.11
N VAL A 405 -30.19 10.20 26.47
CA VAL A 405 -29.40 10.55 27.65
C VAL A 405 -30.16 11.62 28.41
N GLY A 406 -30.45 11.36 29.69
CA GLY A 406 -31.23 12.30 30.51
C GLY A 406 -32.61 12.64 29.92
N GLY A 407 -33.25 11.72 29.20
CA GLY A 407 -34.53 11.92 28.51
C GLY A 407 -34.45 12.58 27.13
N HIS A 408 -33.28 13.10 26.72
CA HIS A 408 -33.06 13.71 25.41
C HIS A 408 -32.59 12.66 24.41
N ALA A 409 -33.23 12.59 23.23
CA ALA A 409 -32.82 11.70 22.16
C ALA A 409 -31.43 12.12 21.61
N ILE A 410 -30.59 11.14 21.35
CA ILE A 410 -29.28 11.32 20.76
C ILE A 410 -29.15 10.47 19.51
N ASP A 411 -28.43 11.00 18.50
CA ASP A 411 -28.06 10.24 17.33
C ASP A 411 -26.80 9.37 17.58
N TYR A 412 -26.45 8.54 16.62
CA TYR A 412 -25.30 7.65 16.76
C TYR A 412 -23.95 8.40 16.82
N ASP A 413 -23.82 9.56 16.18
CA ASP A 413 -22.60 10.34 16.23
C ASP A 413 -22.41 11.01 17.61
N ALA A 414 -23.50 11.45 18.25
CA ALA A 414 -23.47 11.92 19.63
C ALA A 414 -23.17 10.76 20.62
N TYR A 415 -23.74 9.55 20.40
CA TYR A 415 -23.38 8.37 21.18
C TYR A 415 -21.89 8.04 21.07
N ARG A 416 -21.33 8.09 19.87
CA ARG A 416 -19.90 7.85 19.64
C ARG A 416 -19.00 8.79 20.42
N ALA A 417 -19.42 10.03 20.68
CA ALA A 417 -18.65 10.97 21.49
C ALA A 417 -18.46 10.47 22.94
N TYR A 418 -19.42 9.74 23.51
CA TYR A 418 -19.30 9.14 24.85
C TYR A 418 -18.38 7.93 24.89
N VAL A 419 -18.45 7.07 23.88
CA VAL A 419 -17.68 5.82 23.82
C VAL A 419 -16.33 5.96 23.13
N HIS A 420 -16.07 7.11 22.52
CA HIS A 420 -14.82 7.40 21.82
C HIS A 420 -13.62 7.31 22.77
N HIS A 421 -12.52 6.75 22.28
CA HIS A 421 -11.34 6.40 23.08
C HIS A 421 -11.59 5.34 24.16
N GLY A 422 -12.60 4.52 24.00
CA GLY A 422 -12.77 3.28 24.74
C GLY A 422 -11.58 2.33 24.53
N ALA A 423 -11.60 1.22 25.24
CA ALA A 423 -10.68 0.11 25.00
C ALA A 423 -11.47 -1.05 24.38
N TYR A 424 -10.91 -1.66 23.34
CA TYR A 424 -11.46 -2.86 22.71
C TYR A 424 -10.37 -3.94 22.65
N VAL A 425 -10.64 -5.08 23.26
CA VAL A 425 -9.76 -6.24 23.24
C VAL A 425 -10.55 -7.43 22.71
N SER A 426 -10.09 -8.02 21.60
CA SER A 426 -10.66 -9.25 21.05
C SER A 426 -9.72 -10.43 21.24
N GLN A 427 -10.26 -11.64 21.07
CA GLN A 427 -9.50 -12.89 21.15
C GLN A 427 -8.30 -12.94 20.21
N SER A 428 -8.40 -12.31 19.04
CA SER A 428 -7.38 -12.37 17.97
C SER A 428 -6.26 -11.34 18.15
N VAL A 429 -6.44 -10.32 18.97
CA VAL A 429 -5.44 -9.26 19.17
C VAL A 429 -4.17 -9.84 19.80
N ARG A 430 -3.04 -9.45 19.24
CA ARG A 430 -1.71 -9.76 19.79
C ARG A 430 -0.89 -8.50 19.90
N PRO A 431 -0.11 -8.33 21.00
CA PRO A 431 0.84 -7.24 21.10
C PRO A 431 1.84 -7.27 19.93
N TRP A 432 2.13 -6.10 19.37
CA TRP A 432 3.10 -5.92 18.28
C TRP A 432 4.36 -5.15 18.73
N GLN A 433 4.39 -4.71 19.98
CA GLN A 433 5.51 -4.00 20.56
C GLN A 433 6.66 -4.96 20.89
N ALA A 434 7.88 -4.44 21.03
CA ALA A 434 9.07 -5.24 21.27
C ALA A 434 9.09 -5.87 22.67
N THR A 435 8.68 -5.12 23.70
CA THR A 435 8.74 -5.53 25.11
C THR A 435 7.40 -5.34 25.83
N VAL A 436 7.26 -5.98 26.99
CA VAL A 436 6.12 -5.78 27.90
C VAL A 436 6.00 -4.30 28.28
N ARG A 437 7.10 -3.62 28.58
CA ARG A 437 7.16 -2.18 28.89
C ARG A 437 6.58 -1.35 27.75
N ASP A 438 7.02 -1.60 26.51
CA ASP A 438 6.55 -0.85 25.36
C ASP A 438 5.06 -1.07 25.11
N CYS A 439 4.59 -2.30 25.35
CA CYS A 439 3.19 -2.66 25.26
C CYS A 439 2.31 -1.85 26.25
N LEU A 440 2.72 -1.76 27.51
CA LEU A 440 2.00 -0.99 28.53
C LEU A 440 2.11 0.52 28.30
N ARG A 441 3.29 1.01 27.92
CA ARG A 441 3.51 2.43 27.61
C ARG A 441 2.68 2.90 26.40
N TRP A 442 2.39 2.03 25.46
CA TRP A 442 1.50 2.35 24.35
C TRP A 442 0.09 2.73 24.81
N ALA A 443 -0.44 2.04 25.84
CA ALA A 443 -1.74 2.35 26.42
C ALA A 443 -1.71 3.55 27.37
N ALA A 444 -0.64 3.69 28.14
CA ALA A 444 -0.41 4.76 29.13
C ALA A 444 0.98 5.40 28.94
N PRO A 445 1.14 6.36 28.01
CA PRO A 445 2.42 6.98 27.70
C PRO A 445 3.11 7.67 28.88
N SER A 446 2.33 8.21 29.83
CA SER A 446 2.80 8.87 31.05
C SER A 446 2.95 7.92 32.26
N GLY A 447 2.65 6.62 32.09
CA GLY A 447 2.72 5.65 33.16
C GLY A 447 4.15 5.36 33.62
N THR A 448 4.31 5.16 34.92
CA THR A 448 5.59 4.80 35.54
C THR A 448 5.79 3.29 35.61
N ASP A 449 7.05 2.85 35.66
CA ASP A 449 7.39 1.43 35.83
C ASP A 449 6.77 0.80 37.10
N GLY A 450 6.60 1.62 38.15
CA GLY A 450 5.92 1.20 39.39
C GLY A 450 4.46 0.84 39.14
N GLN A 451 3.73 1.71 38.46
CA GLN A 451 2.33 1.48 38.06
C GLN A 451 2.20 0.26 37.14
N PHE A 452 3.13 0.11 36.20
CA PHE A 452 3.12 -1.05 35.29
C PHE A 452 3.28 -2.37 36.05
N ARG A 453 4.23 -2.46 37.01
CA ARG A 453 4.41 -3.65 37.84
C ARG A 453 3.22 -3.92 38.76
N GLU A 454 2.58 -2.89 39.27
CA GLU A 454 1.36 -3.01 40.10
C GLU A 454 0.23 -3.64 39.31
N VAL A 455 -0.06 -3.08 38.13
CA VAL A 455 -1.15 -3.60 37.28
C VAL A 455 -0.85 -5.01 36.76
N LEU A 456 0.40 -5.33 36.41
CA LEU A 456 0.78 -6.69 36.02
C LEU A 456 0.52 -7.70 37.14
N ARG A 457 0.82 -7.35 38.42
CA ARG A 457 0.51 -8.22 39.55
C ARG A 457 -1.00 -8.40 39.77
N GLU A 458 -1.78 -7.36 39.55
CA GLU A 458 -3.25 -7.42 39.68
C GLU A 458 -3.91 -8.33 38.67
N VAL A 459 -3.41 -8.36 37.42
CA VAL A 459 -3.88 -9.30 36.41
C VAL A 459 -3.23 -10.68 36.53
N GLY A 460 -2.39 -10.90 37.53
CA GLY A 460 -1.69 -12.17 37.76
C GLY A 460 -0.64 -12.49 36.70
N LEU A 461 0.05 -11.48 36.18
CA LEU A 461 1.14 -11.63 35.22
C LEU A 461 2.49 -11.26 35.89
N ASP A 462 3.25 -12.28 36.30
CA ASP A 462 4.57 -12.09 36.87
C ASP A 462 5.63 -12.12 35.76
N LYS A 463 5.89 -10.98 35.14
CA LYS A 463 6.89 -10.82 34.07
C LYS A 463 7.69 -9.53 34.25
N HIS A 464 8.96 -9.59 33.88
CA HIS A 464 9.81 -8.40 33.81
C HIS A 464 9.35 -7.47 32.70
N LEU A 465 9.42 -6.17 32.93
CA LEU A 465 9.00 -5.15 31.95
C LEU A 465 9.82 -5.24 30.63
N ASP A 466 11.07 -5.70 30.73
CA ASP A 466 11.97 -5.83 29.58
C ASP A 466 11.86 -7.20 28.89
N THR A 467 10.87 -8.03 29.27
CA THR A 467 10.60 -9.30 28.59
C THR A 467 10.21 -9.02 27.14
N ALA A 468 10.95 -9.62 26.21
CA ALA A 468 10.68 -9.50 24.77
C ALA A 468 9.39 -10.27 24.39
N LEU A 469 8.56 -9.69 23.50
CA LEU A 469 7.28 -10.27 23.10
C LEU A 469 7.37 -11.16 21.85
N HIS A 470 8.43 -11.00 21.05
CA HIS A 470 8.58 -11.67 19.76
C HIS A 470 9.71 -12.69 19.70
N ASP A 471 10.58 -12.77 20.70
CA ASP A 471 11.68 -13.73 20.72
C ASP A 471 11.17 -15.17 20.98
N ALA A 472 11.77 -16.13 20.28
CA ALA A 472 11.38 -17.54 20.39
C ALA A 472 11.58 -18.11 21.81
N SER A 473 12.52 -17.52 22.59
CA SER A 473 12.87 -17.91 23.96
C SER A 473 11.98 -17.32 25.05
N SER A 474 11.22 -16.27 24.73
CA SER A 474 10.46 -15.48 25.71
C SER A 474 8.95 -15.41 25.39
N ARG A 475 8.45 -16.38 24.62
CA ARG A 475 7.03 -16.39 24.22
C ARG A 475 6.11 -16.47 25.44
N LEU A 476 5.29 -15.44 25.58
CA LEU A 476 4.18 -15.48 26.51
C LEU A 476 3.16 -16.55 26.04
N SER A 477 2.60 -17.27 26.99
CA SER A 477 1.45 -18.16 26.73
C SER A 477 0.23 -17.34 26.27
N GLY A 478 -0.77 -17.99 25.68
CA GLY A 478 -2.01 -17.33 25.27
C GLY A 478 -2.69 -16.58 26.42
N GLY A 479 -2.74 -17.20 27.61
CA GLY A 479 -3.30 -16.56 28.80
C GLY A 479 -2.45 -15.39 29.31
N GLU A 480 -1.12 -15.47 29.28
CA GLU A 480 -0.25 -14.36 29.63
C GLU A 480 -0.41 -13.16 28.67
N LEU A 481 -0.56 -13.42 27.38
CA LEU A 481 -0.84 -12.38 26.38
C LEU A 481 -2.18 -11.70 26.64
N GLN A 482 -3.23 -12.46 26.94
CA GLN A 482 -4.53 -11.90 27.31
C GLN A 482 -4.45 -11.06 28.58
N ARG A 483 -3.77 -11.53 29.64
CA ARG A 483 -3.56 -10.75 30.87
C ARG A 483 -2.79 -9.44 30.57
N LEU A 484 -1.80 -9.46 29.70
CA LEU A 484 -1.07 -8.25 29.29
C LEU A 484 -1.97 -7.25 28.58
N LEU A 485 -2.87 -7.69 27.69
CA LEU A 485 -3.84 -6.83 27.01
C LEU A 485 -4.87 -6.26 28.00
N LEU A 486 -5.31 -7.06 28.98
CA LEU A 486 -6.23 -6.58 30.04
C LEU A 486 -5.54 -5.56 30.98
N ALA A 487 -4.23 -5.72 31.23
CA ALA A 487 -3.43 -4.71 31.94
C ALA A 487 -3.40 -3.37 31.20
N GLN A 488 -3.35 -3.37 29.85
CA GLN A 488 -3.46 -2.15 29.06
C GLN A 488 -4.82 -1.44 29.27
N VAL A 489 -5.92 -2.19 29.36
CA VAL A 489 -7.25 -1.63 29.61
C VAL A 489 -7.29 -0.95 30.98
N ILE A 490 -6.76 -1.60 32.03
CA ILE A 490 -6.69 -1.03 33.36
C ILE A 490 -5.89 0.28 33.37
N LEU A 491 -4.72 0.29 32.74
CA LEU A 491 -3.85 1.49 32.67
C LEU A 491 -4.47 2.63 31.84
N ARG A 492 -5.33 2.31 30.88
CA ARG A 492 -5.98 3.30 30.03
C ARG A 492 -7.10 4.04 30.72
N GLU A 493 -7.78 3.41 31.69
CA GLU A 493 -8.97 3.91 32.39
C GLU A 493 -10.03 4.45 31.41
N PRO A 494 -10.53 3.62 30.47
CA PRO A 494 -11.45 4.07 29.43
C PRO A 494 -12.85 4.31 30.00
N ALA A 495 -13.65 5.18 29.35
CA ALA A 495 -15.08 5.31 29.71
C ALA A 495 -15.86 4.01 29.40
N VAL A 496 -15.49 3.33 28.30
CA VAL A 496 -16.05 2.03 27.89
C VAL A 496 -14.93 1.06 27.58
N ALA A 497 -14.97 -0.12 28.14
CA ALA A 497 -14.08 -1.24 27.76
C ALA A 497 -14.91 -2.39 27.20
N VAL A 498 -14.59 -2.82 25.99
CA VAL A 498 -15.19 -3.98 25.32
C VAL A 498 -14.18 -5.12 25.32
N LEU A 499 -14.58 -6.26 25.87
CA LEU A 499 -13.80 -7.49 25.96
C LEU A 499 -14.53 -8.58 25.15
N ASP A 500 -14.19 -8.70 23.87
CA ASP A 500 -14.81 -9.67 22.96
C ASP A 500 -14.03 -10.99 22.99
N GLU A 501 -14.50 -11.93 23.82
CA GLU A 501 -13.83 -13.22 24.12
C GLU A 501 -12.34 -13.06 24.54
N ALA A 502 -11.99 -11.89 25.08
CA ALA A 502 -10.62 -11.52 25.44
C ALA A 502 -10.02 -12.34 26.58
N THR A 503 -10.83 -13.13 27.27
CA THR A 503 -10.47 -14.00 28.40
C THR A 503 -10.48 -15.49 28.05
N GLY A 504 -10.73 -15.83 26.79
CA GLY A 504 -10.94 -17.21 26.34
C GLY A 504 -9.77 -18.18 26.60
N ALA A 505 -8.51 -17.68 26.66
CA ALA A 505 -7.32 -18.47 26.98
C ALA A 505 -7.03 -18.59 28.51
N LEU A 506 -7.82 -17.94 29.37
CA LEU A 506 -7.72 -18.04 30.81
C LEU A 506 -8.55 -19.23 31.31
N ASP A 507 -8.17 -19.84 32.44
CA ASP A 507 -9.05 -20.74 33.17
C ASP A 507 -10.16 -19.96 33.87
N ALA A 508 -11.23 -20.63 34.29
CA ALA A 508 -12.42 -19.97 34.88
C ALA A 508 -12.12 -19.15 36.13
N ALA A 509 -11.24 -19.64 37.00
CA ALA A 509 -10.85 -18.92 38.21
C ALA A 509 -10.05 -17.66 37.91
N SER A 510 -9.11 -17.77 36.96
CA SER A 510 -8.30 -16.63 36.49
C SER A 510 -9.15 -15.58 35.77
N GLU A 511 -10.11 -15.98 34.95
CA GLU A 511 -11.06 -15.04 34.30
C GLU A 511 -11.83 -14.23 35.32
N LEU A 512 -12.46 -14.89 36.31
CA LEU A 512 -13.19 -14.21 37.37
C LEU A 512 -12.29 -13.29 38.22
N ALA A 513 -11.07 -13.72 38.54
CA ALA A 513 -10.12 -12.92 39.31
C ALA A 513 -9.75 -11.63 38.57
N VAL A 514 -9.42 -11.75 37.28
CA VAL A 514 -9.02 -10.60 36.45
C VAL A 514 -10.21 -9.65 36.20
N LEU A 515 -11.40 -10.16 35.86
CA LEU A 515 -12.59 -9.33 35.67
C LEU A 515 -13.01 -8.62 36.97
N SER A 516 -12.89 -9.30 38.12
CA SER A 516 -13.14 -8.67 39.45
C SER A 516 -12.11 -7.59 39.76
N ALA A 517 -10.81 -7.80 39.41
CA ALA A 517 -9.78 -6.77 39.56
C ALA A 517 -10.08 -5.56 38.66
N MET A 518 -10.48 -5.81 37.42
CA MET A 518 -10.85 -4.74 36.47
C MET A 518 -12.05 -3.94 36.99
N LYS A 519 -13.12 -4.60 37.47
CA LYS A 519 -14.31 -3.93 38.01
C LYS A 519 -13.97 -3.05 39.21
N ARG A 520 -13.06 -3.50 40.09
CA ARG A 520 -12.59 -2.70 41.23
C ARG A 520 -11.74 -1.49 40.83
N ARG A 521 -10.86 -1.68 39.83
CA ARG A 521 -9.94 -0.64 39.39
C ARG A 521 -10.56 0.40 38.46
N LEU A 522 -11.67 0.04 37.83
CA LEU A 522 -12.36 0.85 36.84
C LEU A 522 -13.80 1.20 37.29
N PRO A 523 -13.98 1.86 38.46
CA PRO A 523 -15.32 2.08 39.06
C PRO A 523 -16.21 3.03 38.25
N ARG A 524 -15.64 3.76 37.29
CA ARG A 524 -16.37 4.66 36.37
C ARG A 524 -16.41 4.17 34.94
N SER A 525 -15.79 3.03 34.62
CA SER A 525 -15.79 2.44 33.28
C SER A 525 -16.96 1.49 33.12
N LEU A 526 -17.68 1.60 32.03
CA LEU A 526 -18.61 0.57 31.58
C LEU A 526 -17.80 -0.59 30.98
N LEU A 527 -17.97 -1.79 31.53
CA LEU A 527 -17.35 -3.01 31.04
C LEU A 527 -18.38 -3.81 30.24
N ILE A 528 -18.14 -4.04 28.95
CA ILE A 528 -18.96 -4.90 28.09
C ILE A 528 -18.13 -6.15 27.79
N VAL A 529 -18.59 -7.29 28.29
CA VAL A 529 -17.85 -8.57 28.21
C VAL A 529 -18.67 -9.56 27.40
N VAL A 530 -18.05 -10.14 26.38
CA VAL A 530 -18.58 -11.29 25.65
C VAL A 530 -17.89 -12.54 26.21
N SER A 531 -18.64 -13.39 26.86
CA SER A 531 -18.15 -14.67 27.41
C SER A 531 -19.23 -15.72 27.34
N HIS A 532 -18.83 -16.97 27.14
CA HIS A 532 -19.70 -18.14 27.14
C HIS A 532 -19.71 -18.86 28.52
N ARG A 533 -18.95 -18.36 29.49
CA ARG A 533 -18.76 -19.02 30.78
C ARG A 533 -19.81 -18.54 31.80
N GLU A 534 -20.47 -19.48 32.42
CA GLU A 534 -21.54 -19.22 33.42
C GLU A 534 -21.05 -18.41 34.62
N GLY A 535 -19.80 -18.62 35.07
CA GLY A 535 -19.23 -17.92 36.23
C GLY A 535 -19.16 -16.40 36.06
N VAL A 536 -19.04 -15.88 34.85
CA VAL A 536 -19.00 -14.43 34.59
C VAL A 536 -20.38 -13.80 34.85
N GLY A 537 -21.45 -14.56 34.68
CA GLY A 537 -22.82 -14.10 34.96
C GLY A 537 -23.02 -13.67 36.40
N ALA A 538 -22.33 -14.30 37.37
CA ALA A 538 -22.42 -13.91 38.79
C ALA A 538 -21.73 -12.56 39.09
N LEU A 539 -20.77 -12.13 38.25
CA LEU A 539 -20.07 -10.84 38.37
C LEU A 539 -20.78 -9.72 37.61
N ALA A 540 -21.62 -10.08 36.64
CA ALA A 540 -22.30 -9.14 35.77
C ALA A 540 -23.47 -8.43 36.49
N ASP A 541 -23.56 -7.12 36.30
CA ASP A 541 -24.70 -6.32 36.78
C ASP A 541 -25.90 -6.47 35.84
N ARG A 542 -25.63 -6.75 34.57
CA ARG A 542 -26.62 -7.02 33.52
C ARG A 542 -26.17 -8.11 32.59
N CYS A 543 -27.12 -8.93 32.16
CA CYS A 543 -26.90 -9.93 31.14
C CYS A 543 -27.79 -9.65 29.92
N VAL A 544 -27.17 -9.59 28.74
CA VAL A 544 -27.84 -9.39 27.46
C VAL A 544 -27.70 -10.68 26.66
N THR A 545 -28.82 -11.39 26.48
CA THR A 545 -28.84 -12.58 25.64
C THR A 545 -29.23 -12.20 24.22
N VAL A 546 -28.34 -12.46 23.29
CA VAL A 546 -28.52 -12.24 21.85
C VAL A 546 -29.08 -13.50 21.23
N GLY A 547 -30.29 -13.43 20.70
CA GLY A 547 -30.97 -14.55 20.03
C GLY A 547 -31.62 -14.14 18.71
N PRO A 548 -32.04 -15.11 17.89
CA PRO A 548 -32.59 -14.85 16.54
C PRO A 548 -34.02 -14.30 16.60
N ALA A 549 -34.28 -13.20 17.28
CA ALA A 549 -35.55 -12.46 17.37
C ALA A 549 -36.19 -12.35 18.75
N ILE A 550 -35.61 -12.84 19.83
CA ILE A 550 -36.20 -12.73 21.17
C ILE A 550 -35.16 -12.16 22.13
N ARG A 551 -35.57 -11.11 22.81
CA ARG A 551 -34.80 -10.32 23.76
C ARG A 551 -35.24 -10.65 25.16
N SER A 552 -34.31 -10.98 26.01
CA SER A 552 -34.57 -10.85 27.45
C SER A 552 -33.38 -10.18 28.11
N ILE A 553 -33.57 -8.98 28.58
CA ILE A 553 -32.68 -8.32 29.53
C ILE A 553 -33.14 -8.81 30.90
N VAL A 554 -32.43 -9.77 31.46
CA VAL A 554 -32.71 -10.25 32.82
C VAL A 554 -31.76 -9.54 33.77
N PRO A 555 -32.23 -8.77 34.77
CA PRO A 555 -31.39 -8.28 35.85
C PRO A 555 -30.84 -9.50 36.61
N SER A 556 -29.53 -9.55 36.88
CA SER A 556 -28.88 -10.71 37.51
C SER A 556 -29.21 -10.92 38.99
N HIS A 557 -30.01 -10.03 39.60
CA HIS A 557 -30.43 -10.08 41.00
C HIS A 557 -31.86 -10.58 41.19
N ALA A 558 -32.22 -11.73 40.64
CA ALA A 558 -33.44 -12.43 41.03
C ALA A 558 -33.08 -13.85 41.48
N GLY A 559 -32.62 -13.95 42.72
CA GLY A 559 -32.36 -15.23 43.36
C GLY A 559 -31.69 -15.03 44.70
N ALA A 560 -32.53 -15.01 45.73
CA ALA A 560 -32.15 -15.03 47.14
C ALA A 560 -31.39 -16.31 47.49
#